data_2949550561a21420cc0d4e1d2874fda4
#
_entry.id   2949550561a21420cc0d4e1d2874fda4
#
_cell.length_a   1.000
_cell.length_b   1.000
_cell.length_c   1.000
_cell.angle_alpha   90.00
_cell.angle_beta   90.00
_cell.angle_gamma   90.00
#
_symmetry.space_group_name_H-M   'P 1'
#
loop_
_entity.id
_entity.type
_entity.pdbx_description
1 polymer ?
#
loop_
_entity_poly.entity_id
_entity_poly.type
_entity_poly.pdbx_seq_one_letter_code
_entity_poly.pdbx_strand_id
1 'polypeptide(L)'
;MLKIKREVFMKKLGFGGMRLPLNNPEDPRDFDFPQLFSMVDSFLEQGFTYFDTAYMYHKYQSETAFRKALVERYPRDRYLLADKLPLSHLKQAEDMERYFNEQLEKCGVTYFDYYLLHNMTRTYYKTAAQLDAFSFIQRKKGPGKGQTDRHVLPCRRRAFGSDIDRTP
;
A
#
# COMPACT_ATOMS: atom_id res chain seq x y z
N MET A 1 -15.24 37.08 0.51
CA MET A 1 -14.87 36.06 1.53
C MET A 1 -13.94 35.05 0.88
N LEU A 2 -12.63 35.28 1.03
CA LEU A 2 -11.58 34.45 0.40
C LEU A 2 -11.54 33.08 1.11
N LYS A 3 -11.88 32.00 0.41
CA LYS A 3 -11.59 30.64 0.84
C LYS A 3 -10.07 30.41 0.80
N ILE A 4 -9.42 30.53 1.94
CA ILE A 4 -8.04 30.09 2.12
C ILE A 4 -8.05 28.58 1.88
N LYS A 5 -7.53 28.11 0.74
CA LYS A 5 -7.16 26.70 0.55
C LYS A 5 -6.09 26.39 1.59
N ARG A 6 -6.46 25.69 2.65
CA ARG A 6 -5.46 25.03 3.50
C ARG A 6 -4.75 24.00 2.62
N GLU A 7 -3.55 24.34 2.17
CA GLU A 7 -2.60 23.31 1.73
C GLU A 7 -2.36 22.38 2.93
N VAL A 8 -2.94 21.21 2.86
CA VAL A 8 -2.66 20.16 3.85
C VAL A 8 -1.24 19.69 3.59
N PHE A 9 -0.27 20.28 4.30
CA PHE A 9 1.09 19.78 4.32
C PHE A 9 1.07 18.36 4.89
N MET A 10 1.15 17.38 4.02
CA MET A 10 1.26 15.98 4.42
C MET A 10 2.57 15.78 5.17
N LYS A 11 2.49 15.41 6.45
CA LYS A 11 3.68 15.09 7.25
C LYS A 11 4.40 13.88 6.64
N LYS A 12 5.74 13.90 6.63
CA LYS A 12 6.59 12.95 5.88
C LYS A 12 6.83 11.61 6.60
N LEU A 13 6.01 11.22 7.56
CA LEU A 13 6.11 9.93 8.24
C LEU A 13 4.96 9.02 7.82
N GLY A 14 5.26 7.75 7.53
CA GLY A 14 4.29 6.71 7.25
C GLY A 14 4.25 5.63 8.33
N PHE A 15 3.07 5.08 8.61
CA PHE A 15 2.88 3.94 9.49
C PHE A 15 3.03 2.64 8.69
N GLY A 16 4.10 1.87 8.96
CA GLY A 16 4.41 0.63 8.22
C GLY A 16 3.79 -0.60 8.85
N GLY A 17 3.03 -1.37 8.08
CA GLY A 17 2.36 -2.61 8.50
C GLY A 17 3.22 -3.87 8.50
N MET A 18 4.53 -3.76 8.23
CA MET A 18 5.43 -4.94 8.17
C MET A 18 5.78 -5.50 9.55
N ARG A 19 5.75 -4.67 10.59
CA ARG A 19 6.12 -5.03 11.97
C ARG A 19 5.10 -4.47 12.94
N LEU A 20 3.90 -5.04 12.93
CA LEU A 20 2.85 -4.71 13.88
C LEU A 20 3.12 -5.36 15.24
N PRO A 21 2.60 -4.78 16.34
CA PRO A 21 2.77 -5.34 17.67
C PRO A 21 2.08 -6.71 17.78
N LEU A 22 2.75 -7.65 18.45
CA LEU A 22 2.30 -9.03 18.63
C LEU A 22 2.29 -9.38 20.12
N ASN A 23 1.30 -10.20 20.56
CA ASN A 23 1.30 -10.80 21.89
C ASN A 23 2.38 -11.90 21.98
N ASN A 24 2.50 -12.74 20.94
CA ASN A 24 3.54 -13.73 20.81
C ASN A 24 4.44 -13.41 19.59
N PRO A 25 5.72 -13.04 19.79
CA PRO A 25 6.64 -12.74 18.70
C PRO A 25 6.88 -13.90 17.71
N GLU A 26 6.67 -15.14 18.15
CA GLU A 26 6.84 -16.34 17.32
C GLU A 26 5.63 -16.61 16.40
N ASP A 27 4.45 -16.07 16.71
CA ASP A 27 3.30 -16.11 15.80
C ASP A 27 3.02 -14.74 15.19
N PRO A 28 3.41 -14.50 13.94
CA PRO A 28 3.23 -13.20 13.28
C PRO A 28 1.76 -12.85 13.01
N ARG A 29 0.79 -13.67 13.43
CA ARG A 29 -0.66 -13.42 13.31
C ARG A 29 -1.31 -13.09 14.65
N ASP A 30 -0.60 -13.28 15.76
CA ASP A 30 -1.11 -13.00 17.10
C ASP A 30 -0.89 -11.52 17.47
N PHE A 31 -1.71 -10.65 16.87
CA PHE A 31 -1.61 -9.21 17.05
C PHE A 31 -2.02 -8.73 18.44
N ASP A 32 -1.20 -7.89 19.05
CA ASP A 32 -1.61 -7.07 20.19
C ASP A 32 -2.49 -5.90 19.68
N PHE A 33 -3.78 -6.17 19.52
CA PHE A 33 -4.73 -5.17 19.04
C PHE A 33 -4.86 -3.95 19.96
N PRO A 34 -4.91 -4.07 21.30
CA PRO A 34 -4.89 -2.91 22.20
C PRO A 34 -3.72 -1.97 21.92
N GLN A 35 -2.50 -2.51 21.79
CA GLN A 35 -1.32 -1.71 21.47
C GLN A 35 -1.42 -1.14 20.05
N LEU A 36 -1.82 -1.92 19.05
CA LEU A 36 -1.97 -1.46 17.66
C LEU A 36 -2.98 -0.33 17.56
N PHE A 37 -4.11 -0.41 18.27
CA PHE A 37 -5.13 0.66 18.30
C PHE A 37 -4.54 1.94 18.87
N SER A 38 -3.86 1.87 20.01
CA SER A 38 -3.20 3.02 20.64
C SER A 38 -2.17 3.68 19.70
N MET A 39 -1.38 2.87 18.97
CA MET A 39 -0.41 3.36 18.00
C MET A 39 -1.06 4.09 16.83
N VAL A 40 -2.15 3.54 16.28
CA VAL A 40 -2.91 4.14 15.17
C VAL A 40 -3.56 5.45 15.63
N ASP A 41 -4.16 5.46 16.81
CA ASP A 41 -4.80 6.64 17.40
C ASP A 41 -3.79 7.78 17.57
N SER A 42 -2.66 7.49 18.24
CA SER A 42 -1.58 8.46 18.44
C SER A 42 -1.00 8.99 17.13
N PHE A 43 -0.86 8.13 16.11
CA PHE A 43 -0.36 8.54 14.79
C PHE A 43 -1.29 9.53 14.09
N LEU A 44 -2.59 9.27 14.10
CA LEU A 44 -3.61 10.14 13.51
C LEU A 44 -3.81 11.43 14.32
N GLU A 45 -3.77 11.38 15.65
CA GLU A 45 -3.86 12.55 16.54
C GLU A 45 -2.70 13.53 16.32
N GLN A 46 -1.52 13.02 16.05
CA GLN A 46 -0.36 13.83 15.68
C GLN A 46 -0.44 14.40 14.27
N GLY A 47 -1.49 14.11 13.51
CA GLY A 47 -1.74 14.61 12.17
C GLY A 47 -0.95 13.90 11.07
N PHE A 48 -0.43 12.70 11.33
CA PHE A 48 0.07 11.81 10.28
C PHE A 48 -1.08 11.01 9.68
N THR A 49 -1.01 10.69 8.39
CA THR A 49 -2.16 10.11 7.69
C THR A 49 -1.81 8.91 6.79
N TYR A 50 -0.54 8.66 6.47
CA TYR A 50 -0.12 7.65 5.52
C TYR A 50 0.13 6.31 6.19
N PHE A 51 -0.61 5.27 5.77
CA PHE A 51 -0.48 3.87 6.22
C PHE A 51 -0.06 2.99 5.04
N ASP A 52 0.88 2.06 5.29
CA ASP A 52 1.49 1.21 4.28
C ASP A 52 1.41 -0.25 4.69
N THR A 53 0.75 -1.07 3.87
CA THR A 53 0.70 -2.52 4.06
C THR A 53 1.16 -3.26 2.81
N ALA A 54 1.13 -4.59 2.83
CA ALA A 54 1.34 -5.45 1.69
C ALA A 54 0.74 -6.83 1.91
N TYR A 55 0.38 -7.49 0.81
CA TYR A 55 -0.25 -8.80 0.77
C TYR A 55 0.44 -9.85 1.66
N MET A 56 1.78 -9.91 1.63
CA MET A 56 2.54 -10.96 2.33
C MET A 56 2.87 -10.66 3.80
N TYR A 57 2.59 -9.46 4.29
CA TYR A 57 2.96 -9.08 5.65
C TYR A 57 2.19 -9.89 6.69
N HIS A 58 2.87 -10.28 7.76
CA HIS A 58 2.28 -11.07 8.86
C HIS A 58 1.56 -12.34 8.37
N LYS A 59 2.21 -13.11 7.51
CA LYS A 59 1.60 -14.30 6.88
C LYS A 59 0.21 -13.99 6.31
N TYR A 60 0.11 -12.93 5.50
CA TYR A 60 -1.09 -12.47 4.80
C TYR A 60 -2.20 -11.87 5.70
N GLN A 61 -1.87 -11.43 6.92
CA GLN A 61 -2.85 -10.91 7.88
C GLN A 61 -2.73 -9.41 8.16
N SER A 62 -1.68 -8.71 7.69
CA SER A 62 -1.50 -7.28 7.96
C SER A 62 -2.64 -6.41 7.42
N GLU A 63 -3.19 -6.75 6.25
CA GLU A 63 -4.34 -6.07 5.65
C GLU A 63 -5.57 -6.15 6.54
N THR A 64 -5.88 -7.37 7.04
CA THR A 64 -6.97 -7.58 7.99
C THR A 64 -6.73 -6.89 9.34
N ALA A 65 -5.47 -6.83 9.79
CA ALA A 65 -5.14 -6.09 11.00
C ALA A 65 -5.38 -4.58 10.84
N PHE A 66 -5.00 -3.99 9.69
CA PHE A 66 -5.32 -2.60 9.40
C PHE A 66 -6.82 -2.37 9.18
N ARG A 67 -7.55 -3.32 8.61
CA ARG A 67 -9.01 -3.22 8.57
C ARG A 67 -9.58 -2.99 9.97
N LYS A 68 -9.20 -3.82 10.95
CA LYS A 68 -9.69 -3.70 12.33
C LYS A 68 -9.17 -2.45 13.05
N ALA A 69 -7.89 -2.12 12.87
CA ALA A 69 -7.24 -1.07 13.65
C ALA A 69 -7.46 0.34 13.08
N LEU A 70 -7.71 0.46 11.78
CA LEU A 70 -7.80 1.73 11.08
C LEU A 70 -9.16 1.88 10.38
N VAL A 71 -9.48 0.98 9.43
CA VAL A 71 -10.59 1.18 8.49
C VAL A 71 -11.95 1.14 9.17
N GLU A 72 -12.16 0.22 10.12
CA GLU A 72 -13.41 0.07 10.87
C GLU A 72 -13.58 1.12 11.98
N ARG A 73 -12.52 1.87 12.31
CA ARG A 73 -12.51 2.83 13.42
C ARG A 73 -12.52 4.29 12.98
N TYR A 74 -12.08 4.58 11.75
CA TYR A 74 -11.91 5.95 11.27
C TYR A 74 -12.60 6.20 9.95
N PRO A 75 -13.19 7.41 9.73
CA PRO A 75 -13.70 7.80 8.42
C PRO A 75 -12.62 7.73 7.33
N ARG A 76 -13.01 7.32 6.12
CA ARG A 76 -12.09 7.04 5.01
C ARG A 76 -11.25 8.25 4.56
N ASP A 77 -11.72 9.45 4.78
CA ASP A 77 -11.04 10.71 4.44
C ASP A 77 -9.97 11.14 5.47
N ARG A 78 -9.86 10.43 6.60
CA ARG A 78 -8.89 10.72 7.66
C ARG A 78 -7.51 10.11 7.41
N TYR A 79 -7.37 9.19 6.47
CA TYR A 79 -6.12 8.48 6.20
C TYR A 79 -5.91 8.19 4.72
N LEU A 80 -4.65 7.95 4.38
CA LEU A 80 -4.19 7.46 3.09
C LEU A 80 -3.70 6.03 3.27
N LEU A 81 -4.23 5.09 2.48
CA LEU A 81 -3.86 3.68 2.56
C LEU A 81 -3.10 3.27 1.31
N ALA A 82 -1.90 2.74 1.53
CA ALA A 82 -1.05 2.16 0.50
C ALA A 82 -1.01 0.65 0.61
N ASP A 83 -1.11 -0.02 -0.53
CA ASP A 83 -0.91 -1.47 -0.64
C ASP A 83 -0.06 -1.81 -1.87
N LYS A 84 0.32 -3.09 -2.04
CA LYS A 84 1.32 -3.47 -3.04
C LYS A 84 0.92 -4.76 -3.76
N LEU A 85 0.97 -4.74 -5.11
CA LEU A 85 0.79 -5.92 -5.96
C LEU A 85 1.90 -6.94 -5.69
N PRO A 86 1.57 -8.18 -5.26
CA PRO A 86 2.56 -9.19 -4.88
C PRO A 86 3.21 -9.86 -6.11
N LEU A 87 4.21 -9.22 -6.72
CA LEU A 87 4.87 -9.70 -7.95
C LEU A 87 5.38 -11.14 -7.86
N SER A 88 5.80 -11.59 -6.68
CA SER A 88 6.26 -12.97 -6.45
C SER A 88 5.17 -14.03 -6.57
N HIS A 89 3.90 -13.63 -6.56
CA HIS A 89 2.74 -14.53 -6.62
C HIS A 89 2.08 -14.54 -8.00
N LEU A 90 2.50 -13.66 -8.91
CA LEU A 90 1.94 -13.59 -10.25
C LEU A 90 2.45 -14.72 -11.13
N LYS A 91 1.55 -15.47 -11.75
CA LYS A 91 1.83 -16.50 -12.75
C LYS A 91 1.32 -16.09 -14.13
N GLN A 92 0.25 -15.34 -14.18
CA GLN A 92 -0.42 -14.85 -15.37
C GLN A 92 -1.03 -13.45 -15.13
N ALA A 93 -1.45 -12.78 -16.20
CA ALA A 93 -1.93 -11.40 -16.12
C ALA A 93 -3.22 -11.26 -15.29
N GLU A 94 -4.09 -12.26 -15.32
CA GLU A 94 -5.35 -12.31 -14.58
C GLU A 94 -5.16 -12.31 -13.05
N ASP A 95 -4.01 -12.80 -12.57
CA ASP A 95 -3.69 -12.80 -11.16
C ASP A 95 -3.64 -11.39 -10.57
N MET A 96 -3.27 -10.39 -11.37
CA MET A 96 -3.18 -9.00 -10.90
C MET A 96 -4.53 -8.45 -10.44
N GLU A 97 -5.59 -8.71 -11.24
CA GLU A 97 -6.95 -8.27 -10.89
C GLU A 97 -7.47 -9.03 -9.68
N ARG A 98 -7.22 -10.33 -9.61
CA ARG A 98 -7.61 -11.19 -8.49
C ARG A 98 -6.98 -10.72 -7.19
N TYR A 99 -5.65 -10.49 -7.13
CA TYR A 99 -4.98 -9.99 -5.94
C TYR A 99 -5.42 -8.60 -5.56
N PHE A 100 -5.61 -7.70 -6.52
CA PHE A 100 -6.10 -6.35 -6.24
C PHE A 100 -7.46 -6.37 -5.54
N ASN A 101 -8.40 -7.18 -6.04
CA ASN A 101 -9.74 -7.30 -5.45
C ASN A 101 -9.71 -7.99 -4.08
N GLU A 102 -8.91 -9.05 -3.92
CA GLU A 102 -8.70 -9.71 -2.63
C GLU A 102 -8.13 -8.75 -1.57
N GLN A 103 -7.17 -7.92 -1.93
CA GLN A 103 -6.59 -6.91 -1.05
C GLN A 103 -7.59 -5.84 -0.63
N LEU A 104 -8.44 -5.37 -1.57
CA LEU A 104 -9.54 -4.45 -1.24
C LEU A 104 -10.50 -5.06 -0.23
N GLU A 105 -10.89 -6.33 -0.43
CA GLU A 105 -11.77 -7.06 0.49
C GLU A 105 -11.12 -7.25 1.86
N LYS A 106 -9.87 -7.68 1.94
CA LYS A 106 -9.15 -7.89 3.20
C LYS A 106 -8.97 -6.59 3.97
N CYS A 107 -8.64 -5.50 3.30
CA CYS A 107 -8.58 -4.18 3.90
C CYS A 107 -9.96 -3.58 4.23
N GLY A 108 -11.05 -4.06 3.64
CA GLY A 108 -12.39 -3.52 3.82
C GLY A 108 -12.57 -2.15 3.18
N VAL A 109 -11.92 -1.88 2.06
CA VAL A 109 -11.96 -0.59 1.34
C VAL A 109 -12.35 -0.77 -0.12
N THR A 110 -12.84 0.30 -0.75
CA THR A 110 -13.22 0.30 -2.18
C THR A 110 -12.10 0.82 -3.09
N TYR A 111 -11.05 1.40 -2.52
CA TYR A 111 -9.88 1.89 -3.24
C TYR A 111 -8.67 2.03 -2.31
N PHE A 112 -7.47 1.96 -2.91
CA PHE A 112 -6.23 2.40 -2.29
C PHE A 112 -5.87 3.81 -2.77
N ASP A 113 -5.26 4.62 -1.88
CA ASP A 113 -4.71 5.93 -2.28
C ASP A 113 -3.41 5.74 -3.06
N TYR A 114 -2.64 4.72 -2.69
CA TYR A 114 -1.41 4.32 -3.37
C TYR A 114 -1.41 2.82 -3.60
N TYR A 115 -1.10 2.40 -4.82
CA TYR A 115 -0.92 0.99 -5.13
C TYR A 115 0.42 0.81 -5.86
N LEU A 116 1.29 -0.03 -5.31
CA LEU A 116 2.70 -0.12 -5.69
C LEU A 116 3.02 -1.51 -6.25
N LEU A 117 4.15 -1.65 -6.96
CA LEU A 117 4.72 -2.96 -7.29
C LEU A 117 5.62 -3.40 -6.13
N HIS A 118 5.32 -4.57 -5.52
CA HIS A 118 6.01 -5.04 -4.33
C HIS A 118 7.38 -5.63 -4.66
N ASN A 119 8.43 -5.18 -3.92
CA ASN A 119 9.76 -5.76 -3.94
C ASN A 119 10.37 -5.84 -5.36
N MET A 120 10.58 -4.69 -5.99
CA MET A 120 11.06 -4.56 -7.36
C MET A 120 12.54 -4.94 -7.49
N THR A 121 12.85 -6.26 -7.44
CA THR A 121 14.15 -6.83 -7.78
C THR A 121 14.30 -6.97 -9.31
N ARG A 122 15.48 -7.30 -9.80
CA ARG A 122 15.71 -7.62 -11.24
C ARG A 122 14.78 -8.73 -11.75
N THR A 123 14.58 -9.77 -10.94
CA THR A 123 13.68 -10.89 -11.29
C THR A 123 12.23 -10.43 -11.38
N TYR A 124 11.74 -9.71 -10.38
CA TYR A 124 10.36 -9.23 -10.37
C TYR A 124 10.10 -8.10 -11.36
N TYR A 125 11.14 -7.33 -11.75
CA TYR A 125 11.03 -6.41 -12.87
C TYR A 125 10.73 -7.16 -14.18
N LYS A 126 11.41 -8.29 -14.45
CA LYS A 126 11.12 -9.11 -15.64
C LYS A 126 9.68 -9.64 -15.61
N THR A 127 9.23 -10.16 -14.46
CA THR A 127 7.84 -10.61 -14.29
C THR A 127 6.85 -9.47 -14.52
N ALA A 128 7.11 -8.30 -13.93
CA ALA A 128 6.24 -7.13 -14.10
C ALA A 128 6.18 -6.65 -15.56
N ALA A 129 7.29 -6.71 -16.29
CA ALA A 129 7.34 -6.36 -17.71
C ALA A 129 6.61 -7.39 -18.58
N GLN A 130 6.83 -8.68 -18.34
CA GLN A 130 6.21 -9.78 -19.09
C GLN A 130 4.68 -9.81 -18.94
N LEU A 131 4.18 -9.52 -17.73
CA LEU A 131 2.75 -9.53 -17.42
C LEU A 131 2.07 -8.16 -17.58
N ASP A 132 2.79 -7.14 -18.05
CA ASP A 132 2.29 -5.77 -18.20
C ASP A 132 1.76 -5.14 -16.88
N ALA A 133 2.42 -5.45 -15.76
CA ALA A 133 2.02 -4.95 -14.45
C ALA A 133 2.14 -3.42 -14.33
N PHE A 134 3.01 -2.79 -15.10
CA PHE A 134 3.14 -1.33 -15.14
C PHE A 134 1.88 -0.66 -15.68
N SER A 135 1.34 -1.16 -16.80
CA SER A 135 0.09 -0.66 -17.36
C SER A 135 -1.11 -1.02 -16.47
N PHE A 136 -1.09 -2.19 -15.83
CA PHE A 136 -2.12 -2.57 -14.88
C PHE A 136 -2.23 -1.53 -13.75
N ILE A 137 -1.13 -1.19 -13.09
CA ILE A 137 -1.11 -0.18 -12.03
C ILE A 137 -1.59 1.18 -12.54
N GLN A 138 -1.19 1.58 -13.75
CA GLN A 138 -1.66 2.84 -14.34
C GLN A 138 -3.18 2.85 -14.59
N ARG A 139 -3.75 1.73 -15.02
CA ARG A 139 -5.22 1.60 -15.20
C ARG A 139 -5.99 1.66 -13.87
N LYS A 140 -5.40 1.17 -12.76
CA LYS A 140 -6.00 1.28 -11.42
C LYS A 140 -5.97 2.69 -10.84
N LYS A 141 -5.21 3.58 -11.45
CA LYS A 141 -5.28 5.02 -11.24
C LYS A 141 -6.60 5.53 -11.85
N GLY A 142 -7.68 5.47 -11.08
CA GLY A 142 -9.02 5.87 -11.56
C GLY A 142 -9.04 7.27 -12.13
N PRO A 143 -10.04 7.62 -12.98
CA PRO A 143 -10.21 8.96 -13.51
C PRO A 143 -10.35 9.92 -12.33
N GLY A 144 -9.45 10.88 -12.23
CA GLY A 144 -9.44 11.89 -11.19
C GLY A 144 -10.78 12.64 -11.14
N LYS A 145 -11.68 12.25 -10.25
CA LYS A 145 -12.77 13.10 -9.82
C LYS A 145 -12.24 13.94 -8.66
N GLY A 146 -11.93 15.17 -8.98
CA GLY A 146 -11.64 16.30 -8.13
C GLY A 146 -11.23 16.06 -6.68
N GLN A 147 -10.02 16.49 -6.33
CA GLN A 147 -9.52 16.72 -4.98
C GLN A 147 -9.04 15.53 -4.16
N THR A 148 -8.24 14.69 -4.70
CA THR A 148 -6.97 14.17 -4.13
C THR A 148 -6.35 13.33 -5.23
N ASP A 149 -5.17 13.71 -5.71
CA ASP A 149 -4.40 12.90 -6.66
C ASP A 149 -4.13 11.55 -6.02
N ARG A 150 -4.88 10.52 -6.41
CA ARG A 150 -4.60 9.13 -6.07
C ARG A 150 -3.34 8.74 -6.81
N HIS A 151 -2.22 8.81 -6.11
CA HIS A 151 -0.92 8.60 -6.72
C HIS A 151 -0.58 7.11 -6.73
N VAL A 152 -0.86 6.46 -7.84
CA VAL A 152 -0.09 5.27 -8.18
C VAL A 152 1.30 5.77 -8.59
N LEU A 153 2.29 5.60 -7.71
CA LEU A 153 3.65 6.01 -8.02
C LEU A 153 4.26 5.00 -8.99
N PRO A 154 4.55 5.39 -10.24
CA PRO A 154 5.37 4.55 -11.09
C PRO A 154 6.78 4.48 -10.48
N CYS A 155 7.31 3.28 -10.37
CA CYS A 155 8.74 3.11 -10.10
C CYS A 155 9.52 3.94 -11.14
N ARG A 156 10.27 4.95 -10.69
CA ARG A 156 11.03 5.80 -11.61
C ARG A 156 12.05 4.94 -12.34
N ARG A 157 11.94 4.81 -13.66
CA ARG A 157 12.88 4.11 -14.55
C ARG A 157 14.35 4.52 -14.37
N ARG A 158 14.66 5.64 -13.72
CA ARG A 158 16.01 6.19 -13.60
C ARG A 158 16.98 5.42 -12.70
N ALA A 159 16.52 4.47 -11.86
CA ALA A 159 17.41 3.72 -10.97
C ALA A 159 18.03 2.45 -11.59
N PHE A 160 17.59 2.01 -12.78
CA PHE A 160 18.04 0.75 -13.40
C PHE A 160 18.59 0.90 -14.83
N GLY A 161 18.85 2.13 -15.27
CA GLY A 161 19.02 2.45 -16.70
C GLY A 161 20.42 2.31 -17.27
N SER A 162 21.46 1.89 -16.57
CA SER A 162 22.81 1.86 -17.14
C SER A 162 23.59 0.54 -17.02
N ASP A 163 23.12 -0.44 -16.21
CA ASP A 163 23.92 -1.63 -15.93
C ASP A 163 23.32 -2.96 -16.43
N ILE A 164 22.25 -2.92 -17.23
CA ILE A 164 21.58 -4.14 -17.70
C ILE A 164 22.27 -4.75 -18.93
N ASP A 165 23.13 -3.99 -19.64
CA ASP A 165 23.73 -4.40 -20.92
C ASP A 165 25.23 -4.77 -20.86
N ARG A 166 25.76 -5.01 -19.67
CA ARG A 166 27.15 -5.53 -19.56
C ARG A 166 27.15 -6.88 -18.87
N THR A 167 26.94 -7.92 -19.64
CA THR A 167 27.42 -9.27 -19.36
C THR A 167 28.52 -9.62 -20.33
N PRO A 168 29.65 -10.20 -19.85
CA PRO A 168 30.73 -10.69 -20.70
C PRO A 168 30.27 -11.88 -21.54
#